data_e413fbdb2ae5bd04cffdcdfbec0a1032
#
_entry.id   e413fbdb2ae5bd04cffdcdfbec0a1032
#
_cell.length_a   1.000
_cell.length_b   1.000
_cell.length_c   1.000
_cell.angle_alpha   90.00
_cell.angle_beta   90.00
_cell.angle_gamma   90.00
#
_symmetry.space_group_name_H-M   'P 1'
#
loop_
_entity.id
_entity.type
_entity.pdbx_description
1 polymer ?
#
loop_
_entity_poly.entity_id
_entity_poly.type
_entity_poly.pdbx_seq_one_letter_code
_entity_poly.pdbx_strand_id
1 'polypeptide(L)'
;MNENKKKMYDLPGPKTVEAMKKRHFDAYYCSTAAEAVEKALELIPKTDSVSWGGVMTVDELGLKQRLAQEGYTLIDRDTAKDPAEKQALMHQALSCGTFLMSSNAISKDGQLVNIDGMGNRVAAMCYGPRQVVVIAGMNKVLGTLDDAIARARNIAAPANAQRFGIKTPCGLTGQCGDCTSPDCICSYVVVTRNSMVHERIKVILVGEDLGL
;
A
#
# COMPACT_ATOMS: atom_id res chain seq x y z
N MET A 1 18.79 -4.87 -7.81
CA MET A 1 19.01 -5.41 -6.44
C MET A 1 20.16 -6.40 -6.46
N ASN A 2 20.94 -6.54 -5.35
CA ASN A 2 22.02 -7.53 -5.21
C ASN A 2 21.44 -8.95 -5.14
N GLU A 3 22.13 -9.95 -5.78
CA GLU A 3 21.66 -11.34 -5.86
C GLU A 3 21.46 -12.01 -4.49
N ASN A 4 22.34 -11.72 -3.52
CA ASN A 4 22.20 -12.27 -2.17
C ASN A 4 20.94 -11.72 -1.45
N LYS A 5 20.65 -10.43 -1.64
CA LYS A 5 19.43 -9.80 -1.11
C LYS A 5 18.19 -10.39 -1.79
N LYS A 6 18.27 -10.67 -3.08
CA LYS A 6 17.20 -11.34 -3.82
C LYS A 6 16.89 -12.72 -3.24
N LYS A 7 17.90 -13.55 -3.06
CA LYS A 7 17.76 -14.87 -2.43
C LYS A 7 17.21 -14.77 -1.00
N MET A 8 17.65 -13.76 -0.23
CA MET A 8 17.14 -13.49 1.11
C MET A 8 15.64 -13.16 1.10
N TYR A 9 15.10 -12.55 0.05
CA TYR A 9 13.67 -12.27 -0.09
C TYR A 9 12.87 -13.46 -0.62
N ASP A 10 13.39 -14.18 -1.58
CA ASP A 10 12.70 -15.32 -2.22
C ASP A 10 12.45 -16.50 -1.25
N LEU A 11 13.24 -16.62 -0.17
CA LEU A 11 13.06 -17.69 0.81
C LEU A 11 11.86 -17.44 1.77
N PRO A 12 11.72 -16.28 2.43
CA PRO A 12 10.59 -16.00 3.32
C PRO A 12 9.35 -15.49 2.60
N GLY A 13 9.46 -14.94 1.39
CA GLY A 13 8.33 -14.37 0.65
C GLY A 13 7.16 -15.32 0.49
N PRO A 14 7.34 -16.53 -0.08
CA PRO A 14 6.27 -17.51 -0.17
C PRO A 14 5.69 -17.95 1.18
N LYS A 15 6.53 -18.03 2.23
CA LYS A 15 6.07 -18.39 3.58
C LYS A 15 5.19 -17.30 4.19
N THR A 16 5.53 -16.02 3.94
CA THR A 16 4.71 -14.88 4.36
C THR A 16 3.36 -14.88 3.63
N VAL A 17 3.34 -15.20 2.35
CA VAL A 17 2.10 -15.38 1.57
C VAL A 17 1.22 -16.47 2.17
N GLU A 18 1.77 -17.61 2.54
CA GLU A 18 1.00 -18.67 3.19
C GLU A 18 0.44 -18.25 4.57
N ALA A 19 1.18 -17.41 5.32
CA ALA A 19 0.68 -16.83 6.56
C ALA A 19 -0.49 -15.84 6.29
N MET A 20 -0.41 -15.04 5.22
CA MET A 20 -1.49 -14.15 4.79
C MET A 20 -2.75 -14.92 4.37
N LYS A 21 -2.61 -16.01 3.64
CA LYS A 21 -3.75 -16.88 3.25
C LYS A 21 -4.47 -17.44 4.47
N LYS A 22 -3.74 -17.85 5.52
CA LYS A 22 -4.34 -18.27 6.80
C LYS A 22 -5.13 -17.15 7.50
N ARG A 23 -4.87 -15.89 7.13
CA ARG A 23 -5.60 -14.70 7.57
C ARG A 23 -6.67 -14.26 6.56
N HIS A 24 -7.02 -15.14 5.63
CA HIS A 24 -8.05 -14.95 4.61
C HIS A 24 -7.76 -13.81 3.61
N PHE A 25 -6.50 -13.39 3.48
CA PHE A 25 -6.09 -12.56 2.36
C PHE A 25 -5.90 -13.44 1.12
N ASP A 26 -6.26 -12.93 -0.04
CA ASP A 26 -5.91 -13.55 -1.32
C ASP A 26 -4.48 -13.07 -1.69
N ALA A 27 -3.47 -13.88 -1.38
CA ALA A 27 -2.08 -13.43 -1.39
C ALA A 27 -1.22 -14.20 -2.41
N TYR A 28 -0.29 -13.46 -3.03
CA TYR A 28 0.60 -13.93 -4.10
C TYR A 28 2.02 -13.46 -3.86
N TYR A 29 2.99 -14.26 -4.26
CA TYR A 29 4.39 -13.87 -4.30
C TYR A 29 4.83 -13.74 -5.76
N CYS A 30 5.39 -12.58 -6.10
CA CYS A 30 6.04 -12.30 -7.37
C CYS A 30 7.51 -12.04 -7.11
N SER A 31 8.38 -12.78 -7.79
CA SER A 31 9.82 -12.64 -7.58
C SER A 31 10.35 -11.29 -8.10
N THR A 32 9.67 -10.72 -9.10
CA THR A 32 10.07 -9.47 -9.75
C THR A 32 8.93 -8.43 -9.82
N ALA A 33 9.30 -7.17 -9.98
CA ALA A 33 8.39 -6.06 -10.24
C ALA A 33 7.53 -6.30 -11.50
N ALA A 34 8.14 -6.84 -12.56
CA ALA A 34 7.43 -7.13 -13.80
C ALA A 34 6.33 -8.20 -13.61
N GLU A 35 6.62 -9.29 -12.91
CA GLU A 35 5.62 -10.32 -12.56
C GLU A 35 4.49 -9.72 -11.70
N ALA A 36 4.81 -8.78 -10.81
CA ALA A 36 3.80 -8.13 -9.96
C ALA A 36 2.83 -7.26 -10.76
N VAL A 37 3.30 -6.57 -11.81
CA VAL A 37 2.45 -5.79 -12.72
C VAL A 37 1.48 -6.70 -13.47
N GLU A 38 1.99 -7.79 -14.07
CA GLU A 38 1.13 -8.74 -14.79
C GLU A 38 0.12 -9.41 -13.83
N LYS A 39 0.53 -9.77 -12.62
CA LYS A 39 -0.37 -10.31 -11.60
C LYS A 39 -1.44 -9.28 -11.19
N ALA A 40 -1.09 -8.01 -11.04
CA ALA A 40 -2.06 -6.97 -10.74
C ALA A 40 -3.11 -6.83 -11.86
N LEU A 41 -2.69 -6.84 -13.13
CA LEU A 41 -3.59 -6.78 -14.28
C LEU A 41 -4.52 -8.01 -14.36
N GLU A 42 -4.01 -9.19 -14.04
CA GLU A 42 -4.83 -10.43 -13.96
C GLU A 42 -5.94 -10.32 -12.88
N LEU A 43 -5.62 -9.68 -11.75
CA LEU A 43 -6.53 -9.56 -10.61
C LEU A 43 -7.55 -8.43 -10.74
N ILE A 44 -7.33 -7.45 -11.64
CA ILE A 44 -8.21 -6.29 -11.83
C ILE A 44 -9.15 -6.55 -13.01
N PRO A 45 -10.47 -6.72 -12.76
CA PRO A 45 -11.42 -6.91 -13.84
C PRO A 45 -11.45 -5.69 -14.78
N LYS A 46 -11.51 -5.92 -16.08
CA LYS A 46 -11.59 -4.85 -17.09
C LYS A 46 -12.81 -3.94 -16.95
N THR A 47 -13.85 -4.44 -16.31
CA THR A 47 -15.09 -3.70 -16.05
C THR A 47 -15.02 -2.80 -14.82
N ASP A 48 -13.92 -2.88 -14.03
CA ASP A 48 -13.78 -2.10 -12.82
C ASP A 48 -13.35 -0.65 -13.11
N SER A 49 -13.92 0.28 -12.36
CA SER A 49 -13.26 1.54 -12.12
C SER A 49 -12.10 1.33 -11.14
N VAL A 50 -10.94 1.90 -11.43
CA VAL A 50 -9.73 1.74 -10.63
C VAL A 50 -9.33 3.08 -10.01
N SER A 51 -9.07 3.08 -8.71
CA SER A 51 -8.54 4.23 -8.00
C SER A 51 -7.37 3.84 -7.08
N TRP A 52 -6.72 4.83 -6.48
CA TRP A 52 -5.57 4.61 -5.61
C TRP A 52 -5.42 5.66 -4.51
N GLY A 53 -4.68 5.28 -3.47
CA GLY A 53 -4.13 6.20 -2.49
C GLY A 53 -2.86 6.90 -2.97
N GLY A 54 -2.19 7.65 -2.11
CA GLY A 54 -0.82 8.11 -2.37
C GLY A 54 0.13 6.91 -2.25
N VAL A 55 0.49 6.28 -3.37
CA VAL A 55 1.16 4.99 -3.37
C VAL A 55 2.37 4.98 -4.32
N MET A 56 3.55 5.33 -3.78
CA MET A 56 4.80 5.31 -4.55
C MET A 56 5.11 3.95 -5.18
N THR A 57 4.83 2.85 -4.48
CA THR A 57 5.03 1.50 -5.02
C THR A 57 4.34 1.29 -6.37
N VAL A 58 3.11 1.76 -6.52
CA VAL A 58 2.35 1.63 -7.78
C VAL A 58 2.91 2.56 -8.85
N ASP A 59 3.43 3.73 -8.44
CA ASP A 59 4.10 4.68 -9.34
C ASP A 59 5.42 4.10 -9.87
N GLU A 60 6.25 3.54 -8.98
CA GLU A 60 7.52 2.89 -9.34
C GLU A 60 7.35 1.69 -10.28
N LEU A 61 6.24 0.96 -10.15
CA LEU A 61 5.88 -0.15 -11.02
C LEU A 61 5.35 0.30 -12.39
N GLY A 62 5.06 1.58 -12.59
CA GLY A 62 4.40 2.07 -13.81
C GLY A 62 2.98 1.54 -14.01
N LEU A 63 2.35 1.00 -12.96
CA LEU A 63 1.05 0.33 -13.09
C LEU A 63 -0.09 1.28 -13.46
N LYS A 64 -0.05 2.54 -13.00
CA LYS A 64 -1.05 3.55 -13.38
C LYS A 64 -1.05 3.81 -14.88
N GLN A 65 0.14 3.98 -15.45
CA GLN A 65 0.33 4.20 -16.90
C GLN A 65 -0.13 2.98 -17.70
N ARG A 66 0.21 1.78 -17.22
CA ARG A 66 -0.21 0.53 -17.86
C ARG A 66 -1.73 0.36 -17.87
N LEU A 67 -2.42 0.67 -16.75
CA LEU A 67 -3.87 0.64 -16.67
C LEU A 67 -4.53 1.65 -17.63
N ALA A 68 -3.97 2.86 -17.77
CA ALA A 68 -4.46 3.86 -18.71
C ALA A 68 -4.30 3.38 -20.17
N GLN A 69 -3.13 2.84 -20.52
CA GLN A 69 -2.86 2.29 -21.86
C GLN A 69 -3.78 1.13 -22.22
N GLU A 70 -4.15 0.33 -21.24
CA GLU A 70 -5.07 -0.79 -21.42
C GLU A 70 -6.56 -0.41 -21.37
N GLY A 71 -6.88 0.91 -21.26
CA GLY A 71 -8.25 1.42 -21.34
C GLY A 71 -9.13 1.18 -20.12
N TYR A 72 -8.55 1.03 -18.92
CA TYR A 72 -9.33 0.99 -17.68
C TYR A 72 -9.97 2.33 -17.37
N THR A 73 -11.15 2.32 -16.74
CA THR A 73 -11.76 3.53 -16.18
C THR A 73 -11.03 3.92 -14.91
N LEU A 74 -10.34 5.08 -14.94
CA LEU A 74 -9.52 5.55 -13.82
C LEU A 74 -10.23 6.68 -13.06
N ILE A 75 -10.22 6.59 -11.72
CA ILE A 75 -10.64 7.67 -10.81
C ILE A 75 -9.36 8.21 -10.18
N ASP A 76 -8.76 9.19 -10.83
CA ASP A 76 -7.46 9.76 -10.45
C ASP A 76 -7.63 11.12 -9.78
N ARG A 77 -7.45 11.18 -8.48
CA ARG A 77 -7.54 12.42 -7.69
C ARG A 77 -6.41 13.42 -8.00
N ASP A 78 -5.33 12.97 -8.64
CA ASP A 78 -4.20 13.84 -8.96
C ASP A 78 -4.45 14.65 -10.25
N THR A 79 -5.54 14.36 -10.97
CA THR A 79 -6.04 15.15 -12.11
C THR A 79 -6.98 16.29 -11.70
N ALA A 80 -7.35 16.38 -10.43
CA ALA A 80 -8.28 17.40 -9.92
C ALA A 80 -7.75 18.82 -10.10
N LYS A 81 -8.62 19.73 -10.52
CA LYS A 81 -8.31 21.13 -10.80
C LYS A 81 -8.27 21.99 -9.54
N ASP A 82 -8.98 21.55 -8.51
CA ASP A 82 -9.09 22.27 -7.24
C ASP A 82 -9.26 21.31 -6.05
N PRO A 83 -9.15 21.79 -4.80
CA PRO A 83 -9.30 20.95 -3.61
C PRO A 83 -10.68 20.30 -3.46
N ALA A 84 -11.75 20.93 -3.92
CA ALA A 84 -13.11 20.40 -3.82
C ALA A 84 -13.29 19.21 -4.78
N GLU A 85 -12.83 19.34 -6.03
CA GLU A 85 -12.80 18.23 -7.00
C GLU A 85 -11.93 17.08 -6.49
N LYS A 86 -10.77 17.38 -5.90
CA LYS A 86 -9.90 16.36 -5.30
C LYS A 86 -10.60 15.59 -4.20
N GLN A 87 -11.33 16.28 -3.33
CA GLN A 87 -12.11 15.64 -2.27
C GLN A 87 -13.24 14.78 -2.84
N ALA A 88 -13.95 15.26 -3.87
CA ALA A 88 -15.01 14.51 -4.54
C ALA A 88 -14.47 13.21 -5.16
N LEU A 89 -13.33 13.27 -5.86
CA LEU A 89 -12.68 12.09 -6.43
C LEU A 89 -12.22 11.10 -5.34
N MET A 90 -11.74 11.60 -4.19
CA MET A 90 -11.38 10.74 -3.06
C MET A 90 -12.58 10.03 -2.44
N HIS A 91 -13.75 10.69 -2.37
CA HIS A 91 -15.00 10.05 -1.95
C HIS A 91 -15.48 9.04 -3.00
N GLN A 92 -15.42 9.38 -4.28
CA GLN A 92 -15.75 8.47 -5.37
C GLN A 92 -14.87 7.21 -5.36
N ALA A 93 -13.61 7.34 -5.00
CA ALA A 93 -12.67 6.22 -4.87
C ALA A 93 -13.13 5.17 -3.84
N LEU A 94 -13.91 5.56 -2.82
CA LEU A 94 -14.45 4.62 -1.83
C LEU A 94 -15.54 3.70 -2.39
N SER A 95 -16.08 4.00 -3.58
CA SER A 95 -17.07 3.17 -4.27
C SER A 95 -16.55 2.57 -5.58
N CYS A 96 -15.25 2.62 -5.84
CA CYS A 96 -14.66 2.05 -7.05
C CYS A 96 -14.68 0.50 -7.04
N GLY A 97 -14.52 -0.10 -8.20
CA GLY A 97 -14.41 -1.55 -8.33
C GLY A 97 -13.12 -2.06 -7.67
N THR A 98 -11.98 -1.49 -8.05
CA THR A 98 -10.65 -1.86 -7.51
C THR A 98 -9.91 -0.64 -6.95
N PHE A 99 -9.43 -0.76 -5.71
CA PHE A 99 -8.57 0.26 -5.09
C PHE A 99 -7.14 -0.25 -4.95
N LEU A 100 -6.18 0.48 -5.49
CA LEU A 100 -4.75 0.15 -5.40
C LEU A 100 -4.10 0.86 -4.22
N MET A 101 -3.32 0.12 -3.46
CA MET A 101 -2.51 0.68 -2.37
C MET A 101 -1.27 -0.17 -2.09
N SER A 102 -0.41 0.33 -1.23
CA SER A 102 0.63 -0.45 -0.57
C SER A 102 0.37 -0.49 0.94
N SER A 103 1.13 -1.30 1.67
CA SER A 103 1.17 -1.26 3.13
C SER A 103 2.44 -0.54 3.60
N ASN A 104 2.37 0.16 4.74
CA ASN A 104 3.57 0.77 5.31
C ASN A 104 4.51 -0.27 5.92
N ALA A 105 3.96 -1.36 6.44
CA ALA A 105 4.72 -2.52 6.89
C ALA A 105 3.82 -3.76 6.93
N ILE A 106 4.45 -4.93 6.99
CA ILE A 106 3.81 -6.24 7.04
C ILE A 106 4.58 -7.11 8.03
N SER A 107 3.88 -7.82 8.90
CA SER A 107 4.54 -8.81 9.76
C SER A 107 4.69 -10.15 9.02
N LYS A 108 5.72 -10.94 9.34
CA LYS A 108 5.92 -12.28 8.74
C LYS A 108 4.74 -13.23 8.91
N ASP A 109 3.96 -13.03 9.96
CA ASP A 109 2.72 -13.77 10.19
C ASP A 109 1.51 -13.21 9.42
N GLY A 110 1.73 -12.21 8.53
CA GLY A 110 0.80 -11.77 7.52
C GLY A 110 -0.17 -10.66 7.93
N GLN A 111 0.12 -9.87 8.96
CA GLN A 111 -0.69 -8.70 9.32
C GLN A 111 -0.20 -7.47 8.57
N LEU A 112 -1.14 -6.62 8.10
CA LEU A 112 -0.83 -5.38 7.38
C LEU A 112 -0.90 -4.19 8.34
N VAL A 113 0.14 -3.35 8.35
CA VAL A 113 0.20 -2.13 9.16
C VAL A 113 0.17 -0.90 8.25
N ASN A 114 -0.79 -0.02 8.49
CA ASN A 114 -0.96 1.20 7.72
C ASN A 114 -1.09 2.41 8.64
N ILE A 115 -0.31 3.45 8.36
CA ILE A 115 -0.42 4.78 8.95
C ILE A 115 -1.01 5.72 7.91
N ASP A 116 -2.01 6.53 8.31
CA ASP A 116 -2.70 7.46 7.41
C ASP A 116 -3.00 8.80 8.12
N GLY A 117 -2.92 9.89 7.39
CA GLY A 117 -3.25 11.23 7.89
C GLY A 117 -4.74 11.52 7.82
N MET A 118 -5.31 11.50 6.62
CA MET A 118 -6.74 11.80 6.38
C MET A 118 -7.66 10.60 6.58
N GLY A 119 -7.12 9.38 6.60
CA GLY A 119 -7.88 8.15 6.76
C GLY A 119 -8.49 7.60 5.46
N ASN A 120 -8.36 8.28 4.32
CA ASN A 120 -8.99 7.87 3.06
C ASN A 120 -8.48 6.52 2.53
N ARG A 121 -7.18 6.24 2.64
CA ARG A 121 -6.59 4.99 2.20
C ARG A 121 -6.97 3.83 3.12
N VAL A 122 -6.92 4.03 4.42
CA VAL A 122 -7.34 3.00 5.38
C VAL A 122 -8.85 2.80 5.38
N ALA A 123 -9.66 3.83 5.12
CA ALA A 123 -11.10 3.68 4.90
C ALA A 123 -11.39 2.76 3.71
N ALA A 124 -10.72 2.99 2.55
CA ALA A 124 -10.84 2.12 1.38
C ALA A 124 -10.42 0.67 1.68
N MET A 125 -9.39 0.48 2.51
CA MET A 125 -8.95 -0.85 2.93
C MET A 125 -9.96 -1.53 3.86
N CYS A 126 -10.48 -0.81 4.86
CA CYS A 126 -11.41 -1.37 5.84
C CYS A 126 -12.78 -1.63 5.23
N TYR A 127 -13.28 -0.67 4.43
CA TYR A 127 -14.61 -0.74 3.82
C TYR A 127 -14.69 0.19 2.60
N GLY A 128 -15.54 -0.11 1.62
CA GLY A 128 -15.81 0.73 0.46
C GLY A 128 -15.61 -0.02 -0.85
N PRO A 129 -14.44 0.03 -1.49
CA PRO A 129 -14.19 -0.62 -2.78
C PRO A 129 -14.54 -2.11 -2.78
N ARG A 130 -15.03 -2.61 -3.92
CA ARG A 130 -15.35 -4.02 -4.08
C ARG A 130 -14.15 -4.93 -3.79
N GLN A 131 -12.96 -4.51 -4.27
CA GLN A 131 -11.70 -5.14 -3.89
C GLN A 131 -10.60 -4.11 -3.65
N VAL A 132 -9.60 -4.53 -2.88
CA VAL A 132 -8.37 -3.78 -2.63
C VAL A 132 -7.18 -4.62 -3.06
N VAL A 133 -6.34 -4.09 -3.94
CA VAL A 133 -5.08 -4.74 -4.33
C VAL A 133 -3.93 -4.01 -3.63
N VAL A 134 -3.30 -4.71 -2.69
CA VAL A 134 -2.15 -4.24 -1.92
C VAL A 134 -0.88 -4.77 -2.58
N ILE A 135 0.00 -3.89 -3.06
CA ILE A 135 1.28 -4.28 -3.63
C ILE A 135 2.40 -3.78 -2.72
N ALA A 136 3.26 -4.67 -2.25
CA ALA A 136 4.32 -4.32 -1.31
C ALA A 136 5.61 -5.09 -1.59
N GLY A 137 6.74 -4.39 -1.54
CA GLY A 137 8.06 -5.01 -1.61
C GLY A 137 8.42 -5.75 -0.32
N MET A 138 9.31 -6.72 -0.42
CA MET A 138 9.83 -7.49 0.72
C MET A 138 10.60 -6.63 1.73
N ASN A 139 11.06 -5.42 1.34
CA ASN A 139 11.62 -4.42 2.26
C ASN A 139 10.63 -3.96 3.36
N LYS A 140 9.36 -4.27 3.21
CA LYS A 140 8.28 -3.91 4.16
C LYS A 140 7.88 -5.07 5.08
N VAL A 141 8.48 -6.25 4.92
CA VAL A 141 8.18 -7.43 5.73
C VAL A 141 9.12 -7.53 6.92
N LEU A 142 8.57 -7.52 8.12
CA LEU A 142 9.28 -7.51 9.40
C LEU A 142 8.98 -8.78 10.22
N GLY A 143 9.84 -9.06 11.21
CA GLY A 143 9.76 -10.25 12.04
C GLY A 143 8.46 -10.41 12.79
N THR A 144 8.04 -9.34 13.45
CA THR A 144 6.86 -9.31 14.34
C THR A 144 5.91 -8.17 13.96
N LEU A 145 4.72 -8.15 14.55
CA LEU A 145 3.80 -7.03 14.43
C LEU A 145 4.38 -5.75 15.04
N ASP A 146 5.05 -5.85 16.18
CA ASP A 146 5.66 -4.69 16.84
C ASP A 146 6.78 -4.08 15.98
N ASP A 147 7.61 -4.91 15.35
CA ASP A 147 8.61 -4.45 14.37
C ASP A 147 7.94 -3.75 13.17
N ALA A 148 6.81 -4.27 12.70
CA ALA A 148 6.07 -3.69 11.60
C ALA A 148 5.48 -2.32 11.98
N ILE A 149 4.92 -2.18 13.19
CA ILE A 149 4.45 -0.89 13.72
C ILE A 149 5.63 0.08 13.87
N ALA A 150 6.75 -0.39 14.43
CA ALA A 150 7.95 0.41 14.59
C ALA A 150 8.50 0.91 13.23
N ARG A 151 8.55 0.04 12.20
CA ARG A 151 8.95 0.43 10.85
C ARG A 151 8.00 1.48 10.26
N ALA A 152 6.69 1.27 10.38
CA ALA A 152 5.70 2.20 9.86
C ALA A 152 5.86 3.60 10.47
N ARG A 153 6.14 3.69 11.77
CA ARG A 153 6.34 4.95 12.51
C ARG A 153 7.71 5.57 12.28
N ASN A 154 8.78 4.78 12.26
CA ASN A 154 10.15 5.30 12.33
C ASN A 154 10.86 5.34 10.96
N ILE A 155 10.31 4.68 9.94
CA ILE A 155 10.87 4.65 8.58
C ILE A 155 9.86 5.20 7.58
N ALA A 156 8.69 4.56 7.42
CA ALA A 156 7.75 4.92 6.37
C ALA A 156 7.14 6.32 6.57
N ALA A 157 6.73 6.67 7.79
CA ALA A 157 6.12 7.97 8.06
C ALA A 157 7.14 9.13 7.95
N PRO A 158 8.36 9.07 8.50
CA PRO A 158 9.39 10.09 8.28
C PRO A 158 9.77 10.25 6.81
N ALA A 159 9.95 9.16 6.07
CA ALA A 159 10.24 9.23 4.63
C ALA A 159 9.08 9.89 3.84
N ASN A 160 7.83 9.58 4.20
CA ASN A 160 6.66 10.21 3.60
C ASN A 160 6.52 11.70 3.99
N ALA A 161 6.95 12.09 5.19
CA ALA A 161 7.01 13.49 5.61
C ALA A 161 7.97 14.30 4.73
N GLN A 162 9.13 13.73 4.33
CA GLN A 162 10.05 14.35 3.38
C GLN A 162 9.36 14.57 2.02
N ARG A 163 8.62 13.59 1.53
CA ARG A 163 7.89 13.69 0.25
C ARG A 163 6.89 14.86 0.24
N PHE A 164 6.26 15.14 1.38
CA PHE A 164 5.30 16.24 1.50
C PHE A 164 5.93 17.57 1.89
N GLY A 165 7.21 17.61 2.30
CA GLY A 165 7.90 18.81 2.75
C GLY A 165 7.25 19.44 4.00
N ILE A 166 6.64 18.64 4.87
CA ILE A 166 5.90 19.13 6.06
C ILE A 166 6.81 19.44 7.24
N LYS A 167 6.42 20.40 8.07
CA LYS A 167 7.20 20.89 9.22
C LYS A 167 6.89 20.14 10.52
N THR A 168 6.80 18.83 10.44
CA THR A 168 6.71 17.97 11.62
C THR A 168 8.11 17.65 12.17
N PRO A 169 8.27 17.15 13.43
CA PRO A 169 9.56 16.71 13.93
C PRO A 169 10.28 15.76 12.97
N CYS A 170 9.58 14.76 12.42
CA CYS A 170 10.16 13.83 11.45
C CYS A 170 10.46 14.48 10.08
N GLY A 171 9.72 15.49 9.67
CA GLY A 171 10.02 16.29 8.48
C GLY A 171 11.30 17.09 8.62
N LEU A 172 11.64 17.54 9.83
CA LEU A 172 12.82 18.35 10.13
C LEU A 172 14.06 17.50 10.50
N THR A 173 13.87 16.41 11.23
CA THR A 173 14.96 15.61 11.81
C THR A 173 15.15 14.24 11.15
N GLY A 174 14.20 13.80 10.34
CA GLY A 174 14.15 12.43 9.81
C GLY A 174 13.71 11.38 10.83
N GLN A 175 13.37 11.76 12.07
CA GLN A 175 13.02 10.85 13.16
C GLN A 175 11.63 11.12 13.70
N CYS A 176 10.88 10.04 14.02
CA CYS A 176 9.56 10.15 14.63
C CYS A 176 9.67 10.75 16.04
N GLY A 177 8.96 11.86 16.29
CA GLY A 177 8.88 12.51 17.59
C GLY A 177 7.57 12.27 18.33
N ASP A 178 6.75 11.30 17.90
CA ASP A 178 5.41 11.00 18.45
C ASP A 178 4.54 12.24 18.63
N CYS A 179 4.52 13.08 17.61
CA CYS A 179 3.96 14.41 17.67
C CYS A 179 2.44 14.44 17.39
N THR A 180 1.81 15.52 17.91
CA THR A 180 0.43 15.92 17.59
C THR A 180 0.43 17.23 16.77
N SER A 181 1.46 17.44 15.96
CA SER A 181 1.60 18.62 15.12
C SER A 181 0.40 18.78 14.17
N PRO A 182 -0.03 20.03 13.85
CA PRO A 182 -1.11 20.25 12.87
C PRO A 182 -0.86 19.62 11.51
N ASP A 183 0.40 19.50 11.08
CA ASP A 183 0.80 18.88 9.83
C ASP A 183 1.04 17.37 9.96
N CYS A 184 0.67 16.75 11.08
CA CYS A 184 0.90 15.32 11.32
C CYS A 184 0.15 14.46 10.31
N ILE A 185 0.86 13.54 9.67
CA ILE A 185 0.30 12.57 8.71
C ILE A 185 0.08 11.18 9.32
N CYS A 186 0.10 11.06 10.65
CA CYS A 186 0.03 9.79 11.38
C CYS A 186 -1.19 9.73 12.31
N SER A 187 -2.33 10.28 11.86
CA SER A 187 -3.56 10.36 12.68
C SER A 187 -4.20 8.99 12.93
N TYR A 188 -4.00 8.06 11.98
CA TYR A 188 -4.56 6.72 12.05
C TYR A 188 -3.45 5.67 11.96
N VAL A 189 -3.44 4.74 12.90
CA VAL A 189 -2.60 3.53 12.87
C VAL A 189 -3.53 2.33 12.82
N VAL A 190 -3.57 1.66 11.68
CA VAL A 190 -4.50 0.55 11.43
C VAL A 190 -3.73 -0.73 11.21
N VAL A 191 -4.05 -1.74 12.01
CA VAL A 191 -3.59 -3.12 11.83
C VAL A 191 -4.73 -3.93 11.23
N THR A 192 -4.57 -4.35 9.98
CA THR A 192 -5.50 -5.30 9.36
C THR A 192 -5.02 -6.70 9.65
N ARG A 193 -5.66 -7.33 10.62
CA ARG A 193 -5.27 -8.63 11.16
C ARG A 193 -5.66 -9.79 10.24
N ASN A 194 -6.82 -9.70 9.60
CA ASN A 194 -7.35 -10.68 8.66
C ASN A 194 -8.44 -10.05 7.78
N SER A 195 -8.80 -10.69 6.69
CA SER A 195 -9.95 -10.30 5.87
C SER A 195 -11.17 -11.16 6.21
N MET A 196 -12.28 -10.53 6.63
CA MET A 196 -13.54 -11.24 6.87
C MET A 196 -14.27 -11.54 5.54
N VAL A 197 -14.15 -10.62 4.58
CA VAL A 197 -14.73 -10.80 3.25
C VAL A 197 -13.71 -11.50 2.37
N HIS A 198 -14.04 -12.70 1.94
CA HIS A 198 -13.18 -13.51 1.06
C HIS A 198 -12.85 -12.76 -0.23
N GLU A 199 -11.63 -12.92 -0.71
CA GLU A 199 -11.11 -12.36 -1.97
C GLU A 199 -11.16 -10.83 -2.10
N ARG A 200 -11.66 -10.11 -1.07
CA ARG A 200 -11.75 -8.65 -1.13
C ARG A 200 -10.38 -7.98 -1.02
N ILE A 201 -9.51 -8.46 -0.13
CA ILE A 201 -8.16 -7.90 0.02
C ILE A 201 -7.16 -8.87 -0.63
N LYS A 202 -6.61 -8.45 -1.74
CA LYS A 202 -5.58 -9.16 -2.50
C LYS A 202 -4.23 -8.55 -2.20
N VAL A 203 -3.23 -9.39 -1.92
CA VAL A 203 -1.87 -8.92 -1.57
C VAL A 203 -0.86 -9.50 -2.55
N ILE A 204 -0.16 -8.64 -3.26
CA ILE A 204 0.99 -9.01 -4.10
C ILE A 204 2.25 -8.62 -3.36
N LEU A 205 2.98 -9.63 -2.88
CA LEU A 205 4.25 -9.45 -2.22
C LEU A 205 5.38 -9.62 -3.25
N VAL A 206 6.23 -8.61 -3.37
CA VAL A 206 7.24 -8.53 -4.44
C VAL A 206 8.62 -8.77 -3.85
N GLY A 207 9.40 -9.65 -4.47
CA GLY A 207 10.77 -10.02 -4.06
C GLY A 207 11.81 -8.91 -4.29
N GLU A 208 11.40 -7.65 -4.23
CA GLU A 208 12.23 -6.46 -4.45
C GLU A 208 11.95 -5.38 -3.42
N ASP A 209 12.82 -4.36 -3.34
CA ASP A 209 12.56 -3.14 -2.58
C ASP A 209 11.61 -2.24 -3.39
N LEU A 210 10.49 -1.87 -2.84
CA LEU A 210 9.51 -1.00 -3.50
C LEU A 210 8.90 0.00 -2.52
N GLY A 211 8.86 1.26 -2.93
CA GLY A 211 8.30 2.37 -2.18
C GLY A 211 8.95 2.62 -0.81
N LEU A 212 8.28 3.40 0.02
CA LEU A 212 8.76 3.82 1.35
C LEU A 212 8.51 2.77 2.42
#